data_194197648ca7279b3bf1b91d75b210ad
#
_entry.id   194197648ca7279b3bf1b91d75b210ad
#
_cell.length_a   1.000
_cell.length_b   1.000
_cell.length_c   1.000
_cell.angle_alpha   90.00
_cell.angle_beta   90.00
_cell.angle_gamma   90.00
#
_symmetry.space_group_name_H-M   'P 1'
#
loop_
_entity.id
_entity.type
_entity.pdbx_description
1 polymer ?
#
loop_
_entity_poly.entity_id
_entity_poly.type
_entity_poly.pdbx_seq_one_letter_code
_entity_poly.pdbx_strand_id
1 'polypeptide(L)'
;MDQTTTVDVLVVGAGFSGLGAAIRLTEDGVDDLIVVERGADVGGTWRDNSYPGAACDVPSHLYSYSFALNPGWSRAFSPQGEIYDYIRRVTHDAGVREKIRFGEEVTSARFDEARGRWAVGTTAGEYDARVLVLGVGALCEPRLPEIDGIDDFAGPVFHTARWDHSVPLAGRRVAVIGTGASAIQVVPSIAPTVEHLDVYQRTAPWVLPRIDREYPRFERTLYRRVPGLQRAVRALQYASREFQVVGLTRSRAALAPIKAIGRAHLALSVRDPGLRAKLTPNFEIGCKRILLSNSWYRALARRNVDVVTTPISRVTESGIVTSDGAEHPADVLVVATGFHVTDSPFFERVRDAAGRTLADKWSSEGMEAYKGTTVAGYPNLFVLVGPATGLGHSSMIYMIESQLNYLVDAIRTMRDRGLQTVEVREAVQNGYNRELRDNTSETVWVTGCKSWYLDAKGNAPAVWPDFTFSFRNQTREFDLSAYRRTAIDEPAAVPTGQGALR
;
A
#
# COMPACT_ATOMS: atom_id res chain seq x y z
N MET A 1 -25.16 7.48 -27.28
CA MET A 1 -25.00 8.38 -26.13
C MET A 1 -24.78 7.48 -24.95
N ASP A 2 -23.56 7.42 -24.43
CA ASP A 2 -23.27 6.64 -23.23
C ASP A 2 -24.07 7.24 -22.09
N GLN A 3 -24.86 6.42 -21.43
CA GLN A 3 -25.80 6.85 -20.39
C GLN A 3 -24.99 7.06 -19.10
N THR A 4 -24.89 8.31 -18.61
CA THR A 4 -24.23 8.61 -17.33
C THR A 4 -24.99 7.93 -16.20
N THR A 5 -24.33 7.10 -15.42
CA THR A 5 -24.91 6.41 -14.26
C THR A 5 -24.80 7.31 -13.03
N THR A 6 -25.96 7.75 -12.50
CA THR A 6 -25.99 8.48 -11.22
C THR A 6 -25.90 7.50 -10.06
N VAL A 7 -25.04 7.79 -9.07
CA VAL A 7 -24.84 6.95 -7.88
C VAL A 7 -24.55 7.83 -6.66
N ASP A 8 -24.96 7.37 -5.48
CA ASP A 8 -24.67 8.09 -4.24
C ASP A 8 -23.19 7.98 -3.86
N VAL A 9 -22.63 6.76 -3.85
CA VAL A 9 -21.23 6.50 -3.51
C VAL A 9 -20.57 5.70 -4.62
N LEU A 10 -19.48 6.23 -5.19
CA LEU A 10 -18.60 5.52 -6.10
C LEU A 10 -17.29 5.18 -5.38
N VAL A 11 -16.96 3.91 -5.33
CA VAL A 11 -15.71 3.40 -4.76
C VAL A 11 -14.77 2.96 -5.89
N VAL A 12 -13.53 3.43 -5.88
CA VAL A 12 -12.51 3.05 -6.87
C VAL A 12 -11.56 2.02 -6.28
N GLY A 13 -11.54 0.83 -6.88
CA GLY A 13 -10.69 -0.29 -6.48
C GLY A 13 -11.38 -1.31 -5.58
N ALA A 14 -11.18 -2.61 -5.87
CA ALA A 14 -11.72 -3.75 -5.14
C ALA A 14 -10.61 -4.55 -4.40
N GLY A 15 -9.61 -3.85 -3.85
CA GLY A 15 -8.68 -4.37 -2.85
C GLY A 15 -9.25 -4.29 -1.43
N PHE A 16 -8.44 -4.57 -0.39
CA PHE A 16 -8.88 -4.47 1.00
C PHE A 16 -9.57 -3.14 1.35
N SER A 17 -9.09 -2.02 0.84
CA SER A 17 -9.65 -0.70 1.17
C SER A 17 -11.05 -0.53 0.61
N GLY A 18 -11.20 -0.70 -0.71
CA GLY A 18 -12.50 -0.50 -1.38
C GLY A 18 -13.54 -1.54 -1.03
N LEU A 19 -13.13 -2.82 -0.90
CA LEU A 19 -14.05 -3.87 -0.41
C LEU A 19 -14.51 -3.62 1.01
N GLY A 20 -13.59 -3.20 1.89
CA GLY A 20 -13.94 -2.81 3.25
C GLY A 20 -14.95 -1.66 3.26
N ALA A 21 -14.77 -0.65 2.38
CA ALA A 21 -15.73 0.45 2.23
C ALA A 21 -17.09 -0.05 1.74
N ALA A 22 -17.13 -0.86 0.69
CA ALA A 22 -18.36 -1.41 0.14
C ALA A 22 -19.14 -2.24 1.20
N ILE A 23 -18.45 -3.11 1.93
CA ILE A 23 -19.06 -3.94 2.97
C ILE A 23 -19.63 -3.06 4.09
N ARG A 24 -18.81 -2.17 4.66
CA ARG A 24 -19.21 -1.38 5.82
C ARG A 24 -20.30 -0.35 5.50
N LEU A 25 -20.28 0.23 4.30
CA LEU A 25 -21.33 1.13 3.84
C LEU A 25 -22.64 0.38 3.57
N THR A 26 -22.59 -0.81 2.97
CA THR A 26 -23.78 -1.65 2.77
C THR A 26 -24.38 -2.08 4.10
N GLU A 27 -23.56 -2.48 5.08
CA GLU A 27 -24.01 -2.78 6.45
C GLU A 27 -24.65 -1.56 7.15
N ASP A 28 -24.25 -0.34 6.79
CA ASP A 28 -24.85 0.91 7.31
C ASP A 28 -26.09 1.37 6.52
N GLY A 29 -26.55 0.57 5.55
CA GLY A 29 -27.76 0.85 4.76
C GLY A 29 -27.53 1.81 3.59
N VAL A 30 -26.30 1.89 3.05
CA VAL A 30 -26.02 2.57 1.78
C VAL A 30 -26.22 1.59 0.63
N ASP A 31 -27.39 1.63 -0.01
CA ASP A 31 -27.72 0.71 -1.11
C ASP A 31 -27.23 1.20 -2.46
N ASP A 32 -27.29 2.52 -2.71
CA ASP A 32 -26.83 3.18 -3.94
C ASP A 32 -25.31 3.39 -3.92
N LEU A 33 -24.59 2.27 -4.14
CA LEU A 33 -23.14 2.18 -4.11
C LEU A 33 -22.66 1.29 -5.25
N ILE A 34 -21.68 1.80 -6.00
CA ILE A 34 -20.96 1.04 -7.05
C ILE A 34 -19.45 1.04 -6.72
N VAL A 35 -18.81 -0.09 -6.97
CA VAL A 35 -17.36 -0.25 -6.93
C VAL A 35 -16.88 -0.45 -8.36
N VAL A 36 -15.90 0.33 -8.83
CA VAL A 36 -15.21 0.11 -10.11
C VAL A 36 -13.83 -0.47 -9.87
N GLU A 37 -13.50 -1.55 -10.58
CA GLU A 37 -12.23 -2.28 -10.46
C GLU A 37 -11.65 -2.55 -11.85
N ARG A 38 -10.41 -2.10 -12.10
CA ARG A 38 -9.73 -2.29 -13.39
C ARG A 38 -9.40 -3.74 -13.71
N GLY A 39 -9.24 -4.57 -12.70
CA GLY A 39 -8.95 -5.98 -12.86
C GLY A 39 -10.19 -6.83 -13.06
N ALA A 40 -9.99 -8.09 -13.46
CA ALA A 40 -11.06 -9.04 -13.72
C ALA A 40 -11.67 -9.68 -12.47
N ASP A 41 -11.07 -9.46 -11.29
CA ASP A 41 -11.56 -9.97 -10.00
C ASP A 41 -11.13 -9.04 -8.86
N VAL A 42 -11.67 -9.27 -7.67
CA VAL A 42 -11.27 -8.59 -6.43
C VAL A 42 -9.82 -8.90 -6.04
N GLY A 43 -9.28 -8.21 -5.04
CA GLY A 43 -8.01 -8.60 -4.41
C GLY A 43 -6.91 -7.55 -4.48
N GLY A 44 -6.90 -6.66 -5.50
CA GLY A 44 -5.88 -5.62 -5.64
C GLY A 44 -4.46 -6.20 -5.50
N THR A 45 -3.67 -5.69 -4.56
CA THR A 45 -2.30 -6.17 -4.30
C THR A 45 -2.16 -7.69 -4.21
N TRP A 46 -3.14 -8.40 -3.65
CA TRP A 46 -3.10 -9.85 -3.48
C TRP A 46 -3.55 -10.63 -4.70
N ARG A 47 -4.24 -10.02 -5.64
CA ARG A 47 -4.46 -10.56 -6.98
C ARG A 47 -3.20 -10.37 -7.84
N ASP A 48 -2.64 -9.14 -7.83
CA ASP A 48 -1.62 -8.72 -8.77
C ASP A 48 -0.21 -9.24 -8.43
N ASN A 49 0.12 -9.42 -7.14
CA ASN A 49 1.43 -9.89 -6.72
C ASN A 49 1.45 -11.43 -6.58
N SER A 50 1.42 -12.12 -7.70
CA SER A 50 1.38 -13.58 -7.79
C SER A 50 2.76 -14.25 -8.00
N TYR A 51 3.85 -13.51 -7.79
CA TYR A 51 5.20 -14.01 -7.97
C TYR A 51 5.53 -15.19 -7.01
N PRO A 52 6.47 -16.08 -7.38
CA PRO A 52 6.85 -17.21 -6.55
C PRO A 52 7.31 -16.80 -5.14
N GLY A 53 6.71 -17.41 -4.12
CA GLY A 53 7.01 -17.13 -2.73
C GLY A 53 6.28 -15.91 -2.13
N ALA A 54 5.38 -15.27 -2.88
CA ALA A 54 4.60 -14.15 -2.39
C ALA A 54 3.81 -14.50 -1.11
N ALA A 55 4.02 -13.75 -0.05
CA ALA A 55 3.39 -13.97 1.25
C ALA A 55 3.34 -12.68 2.06
N CYS A 56 2.42 -12.62 3.02
CA CYS A 56 2.36 -11.50 3.95
C CYS A 56 3.49 -11.54 4.98
N ASP A 57 3.98 -10.38 5.39
CA ASP A 57 4.97 -10.19 6.46
C ASP A 57 4.32 -9.75 7.79
N VAL A 58 3.00 -9.73 7.84
CA VAL A 58 2.18 -9.50 9.04
C VAL A 58 1.53 -10.83 9.45
N PRO A 59 1.40 -11.13 10.76
CA PRO A 59 0.74 -12.36 11.21
C PRO A 59 -0.68 -12.51 10.69
N SER A 60 -1.03 -13.71 10.20
CA SER A 60 -2.27 -14.01 9.49
C SER A 60 -3.53 -13.61 10.24
N HIS A 61 -3.61 -13.87 11.57
CA HIS A 61 -4.77 -13.47 12.35
C HIS A 61 -4.93 -11.95 12.49
N LEU A 62 -3.83 -11.20 12.37
CA LEU A 62 -3.87 -9.75 12.38
C LEU A 62 -4.14 -9.18 10.98
N TYR A 63 -3.72 -9.89 9.92
CA TYR A 63 -3.89 -9.47 8.52
C TYR A 63 -5.21 -9.98 7.93
N SER A 64 -6.31 -9.64 8.58
CA SER A 64 -7.68 -9.90 8.15
C SER A 64 -8.59 -8.82 8.71
N TYR A 65 -9.77 -8.64 8.13
CA TYR A 65 -10.78 -7.78 8.76
C TYR A 65 -11.17 -8.27 10.15
N SER A 66 -11.39 -7.36 11.08
CA SER A 66 -11.84 -7.68 12.43
C SER A 66 -13.30 -8.16 12.46
N PHE A 67 -14.10 -7.72 11.48
CA PHE A 67 -15.49 -8.11 11.30
C PHE A 67 -15.65 -9.40 10.48
N ALA A 68 -14.60 -9.86 9.79
CA ALA A 68 -14.61 -11.09 8.98
C ALA A 68 -13.36 -11.95 9.27
N LEU A 69 -13.29 -12.55 10.46
CA LEU A 69 -12.14 -13.35 10.88
C LEU A 69 -12.03 -14.66 10.07
N ASN A 70 -10.80 -15.09 9.79
CA ASN A 70 -10.53 -16.38 9.17
C ASN A 70 -9.90 -17.36 10.18
N PRO A 71 -10.65 -18.34 10.71
CA PRO A 71 -10.12 -19.37 11.58
C PRO A 71 -9.32 -20.45 10.83
N GLY A 72 -9.35 -20.41 9.51
CA GLY A 72 -8.79 -21.44 8.63
C GLY A 72 -7.35 -21.19 8.16
N TRP A 73 -6.69 -20.11 8.56
CA TRP A 73 -5.33 -19.82 8.15
C TRP A 73 -4.41 -21.03 8.31
N SER A 74 -3.63 -21.34 7.27
CA SER A 74 -2.75 -22.51 7.27
C SER A 74 -1.49 -22.31 8.12
N ARG A 75 -1.03 -21.06 8.24
CA ARG A 75 0.23 -20.71 8.91
C ARG A 75 0.25 -19.28 9.46
N ALA A 76 1.31 -19.00 10.25
CA ALA A 76 1.44 -17.71 10.94
C ALA A 76 1.60 -16.51 9.99
N PHE A 77 2.13 -16.73 8.78
CA PHE A 77 2.26 -15.72 7.73
C PHE A 77 1.73 -16.31 6.43
N SER A 78 0.52 -15.93 6.07
CA SER A 78 -0.20 -16.54 4.95
C SER A 78 0.45 -16.26 3.60
N PRO A 79 0.53 -17.26 2.70
CA PRO A 79 0.90 -17.06 1.32
C PRO A 79 -0.15 -16.25 0.56
N GLN A 80 0.25 -15.68 -0.55
CA GLN A 80 -0.58 -14.83 -1.41
C GLN A 80 -1.92 -15.49 -1.77
N GLY A 81 -1.91 -16.73 -2.27
CA GLY A 81 -3.13 -17.42 -2.69
C GLY A 81 -4.16 -17.56 -1.58
N GLU A 82 -3.72 -17.84 -0.34
CA GLU A 82 -4.63 -17.98 0.80
C GLU A 82 -5.28 -16.63 1.20
N ILE A 83 -4.54 -15.52 1.05
CA ILE A 83 -5.09 -14.18 1.29
C ILE A 83 -6.05 -13.79 0.16
N TYR A 84 -5.70 -14.11 -1.08
CA TYR A 84 -6.58 -13.87 -2.21
C TYR A 84 -7.91 -14.64 -2.10
N ASP A 85 -7.85 -15.92 -1.73
CA ASP A 85 -9.03 -16.73 -1.44
C ASP A 85 -9.87 -16.18 -0.28
N TYR A 86 -9.19 -15.65 0.75
CA TYR A 86 -9.86 -14.98 1.86
C TYR A 86 -10.65 -13.76 1.38
N ILE A 87 -10.05 -12.91 0.55
CA ILE A 87 -10.71 -11.71 0.00
C ILE A 87 -11.93 -12.10 -0.84
N ARG A 88 -11.78 -13.10 -1.74
CA ARG A 88 -12.89 -13.60 -2.57
C ARG A 88 -14.05 -14.12 -1.74
N ARG A 89 -13.73 -14.89 -0.71
CA ARG A 89 -14.74 -15.43 0.22
C ARG A 89 -15.46 -14.30 0.97
N VAL A 90 -14.74 -13.35 1.54
CA VAL A 90 -15.35 -12.23 2.28
C VAL A 90 -16.25 -11.39 1.36
N THR A 91 -15.85 -11.16 0.12
CA THR A 91 -16.66 -10.44 -0.87
C THR A 91 -17.97 -11.18 -1.18
N HIS A 92 -17.89 -12.49 -1.34
CA HIS A 92 -19.07 -13.35 -1.57
C HIS A 92 -19.99 -13.36 -0.35
N ASP A 93 -19.44 -13.64 0.83
CA ASP A 93 -20.21 -13.79 2.07
C ASP A 93 -20.92 -12.50 2.49
N ALA A 94 -20.32 -11.35 2.19
CA ALA A 94 -20.91 -10.03 2.41
C ALA A 94 -21.93 -9.61 1.34
N GLY A 95 -22.10 -10.36 0.25
CA GLY A 95 -23.05 -10.06 -0.83
C GLY A 95 -22.75 -8.80 -1.63
N VAL A 96 -21.49 -8.27 -1.58
CA VAL A 96 -21.14 -7.03 -2.27
C VAL A 96 -20.61 -7.24 -3.68
N ARG A 97 -20.44 -8.49 -4.14
CA ARG A 97 -19.89 -8.78 -5.47
C ARG A 97 -20.70 -8.16 -6.61
N GLU A 98 -22.03 -8.13 -6.49
CA GLU A 98 -22.93 -7.58 -7.50
C GLU A 98 -22.81 -6.06 -7.67
N LYS A 99 -22.31 -5.37 -6.65
CA LYS A 99 -22.03 -3.93 -6.66
C LYS A 99 -20.71 -3.59 -7.40
N ILE A 100 -19.90 -4.60 -7.78
CA ILE A 100 -18.58 -4.39 -8.39
C ILE A 100 -18.67 -4.49 -9.92
N ARG A 101 -18.09 -3.51 -10.59
CA ARG A 101 -17.88 -3.48 -12.05
C ARG A 101 -16.42 -3.80 -12.32
N PHE A 102 -16.17 -4.99 -12.86
CA PHE A 102 -14.83 -5.49 -13.17
C PHE A 102 -14.41 -5.09 -14.59
N GLY A 103 -13.09 -5.01 -14.82
CA GLY A 103 -12.51 -4.59 -16.10
C GLY A 103 -12.74 -3.12 -16.41
N GLU A 104 -13.10 -2.34 -15.41
CA GLU A 104 -13.47 -0.95 -15.55
C GLU A 104 -12.46 -0.04 -14.82
N GLU A 105 -11.68 0.69 -15.59
CA GLU A 105 -10.64 1.59 -15.10
C GLU A 105 -11.13 3.05 -15.11
N VAL A 106 -10.95 3.76 -14.00
CA VAL A 106 -11.20 5.21 -13.94
C VAL A 106 -10.15 5.94 -14.76
N THR A 107 -10.59 6.74 -15.72
CA THR A 107 -9.73 7.55 -16.61
C THR A 107 -9.68 9.01 -16.19
N SER A 108 -10.76 9.52 -15.57
CA SER A 108 -10.87 10.88 -15.07
C SER A 108 -11.87 10.96 -13.92
N ALA A 109 -11.66 11.89 -13.01
CA ALA A 109 -12.64 12.26 -11.98
C ALA A 109 -12.50 13.76 -11.74
N ARG A 110 -13.60 14.52 -11.90
CA ARG A 110 -13.62 15.96 -11.67
C ARG A 110 -14.81 16.34 -10.79
N PHE A 111 -14.56 17.19 -9.81
CA PHE A 111 -15.63 17.75 -9.00
C PHE A 111 -16.38 18.84 -9.74
N ASP A 112 -17.70 18.73 -9.83
CA ASP A 112 -18.61 19.74 -10.35
C ASP A 112 -19.19 20.51 -9.17
N GLU A 113 -18.70 21.74 -8.97
CA GLU A 113 -19.10 22.59 -7.84
C GLU A 113 -20.57 22.99 -7.92
N ALA A 114 -21.09 23.23 -9.14
CA ALA A 114 -22.49 23.67 -9.34
C ALA A 114 -23.49 22.56 -8.94
N ARG A 115 -23.11 21.30 -9.14
CA ARG A 115 -23.92 20.12 -8.80
C ARG A 115 -23.57 19.52 -7.45
N GLY A 116 -22.41 19.87 -6.89
CA GLY A 116 -21.87 19.28 -5.67
C GLY A 116 -21.58 17.78 -5.84
N ARG A 117 -21.13 17.34 -7.03
CA ARG A 117 -20.97 15.94 -7.40
C ARG A 117 -19.68 15.71 -8.20
N TRP A 118 -19.24 14.47 -8.27
CA TRP A 118 -18.11 14.03 -9.06
C TRP A 118 -18.55 13.50 -10.42
N ALA A 119 -18.07 14.09 -11.50
CA ALA A 119 -18.12 13.52 -12.83
C ALA A 119 -16.93 12.57 -13.01
N VAL A 120 -17.17 11.27 -13.14
CA VAL A 120 -16.14 10.25 -13.21
C VAL A 120 -16.25 9.49 -14.52
N GLY A 121 -15.21 9.61 -15.36
CA GLY A 121 -15.08 8.84 -16.59
C GLY A 121 -14.30 7.54 -16.33
N THR A 122 -14.77 6.47 -16.98
CA THR A 122 -14.12 5.17 -16.95
C THR A 122 -13.93 4.61 -18.35
N THR A 123 -13.28 3.47 -18.47
CA THR A 123 -13.15 2.76 -19.76
C THR A 123 -14.45 2.15 -20.28
N ALA A 124 -15.51 2.11 -19.44
CA ALA A 124 -16.78 1.47 -19.79
C ALA A 124 -17.98 2.45 -19.79
N GLY A 125 -17.82 3.66 -19.26
CA GLY A 125 -18.90 4.66 -19.21
C GLY A 125 -18.59 5.81 -18.25
N GLU A 126 -19.63 6.58 -17.92
CA GLU A 126 -19.53 7.74 -17.05
C GLU A 126 -20.41 7.58 -15.81
N TYR A 127 -19.93 8.10 -14.68
CA TYR A 127 -20.65 8.17 -13.42
C TYR A 127 -20.79 9.60 -12.94
N ASP A 128 -21.93 9.85 -12.32
CA ASP A 128 -22.23 11.07 -11.58
C ASP A 128 -22.41 10.69 -10.10
N ALA A 129 -21.36 10.86 -9.30
CA ALA A 129 -21.29 10.38 -7.93
C ALA A 129 -21.34 11.54 -6.91
N ARG A 130 -22.16 11.43 -5.86
CA ARG A 130 -22.14 12.42 -4.76
C ARG A 130 -20.87 12.30 -3.93
N VAL A 131 -20.46 11.08 -3.62
CA VAL A 131 -19.25 10.79 -2.86
C VAL A 131 -18.30 9.93 -3.69
N LEU A 132 -17.02 10.30 -3.71
CA LEU A 132 -15.96 9.53 -4.35
C LEU A 132 -15.01 8.96 -3.29
N VAL A 133 -14.85 7.63 -3.27
CA VAL A 133 -13.96 6.92 -2.34
C VAL A 133 -12.82 6.29 -3.14
N LEU A 134 -11.58 6.71 -2.88
CA LEU A 134 -10.39 6.15 -3.50
C LEU A 134 -9.84 5.00 -2.64
N GLY A 135 -10.13 3.77 -3.03
CA GLY A 135 -9.58 2.54 -2.46
C GLY A 135 -8.45 1.96 -3.30
N VAL A 136 -7.71 2.79 -4.03
CA VAL A 136 -6.70 2.38 -5.02
C VAL A 136 -5.43 1.78 -4.41
N GLY A 137 -5.18 2.04 -3.12
CA GLY A 137 -4.00 1.53 -2.41
C GLY A 137 -2.70 2.23 -2.81
N ALA A 138 -1.63 1.99 -2.03
CA ALA A 138 -0.31 2.61 -2.25
C ALA A 138 0.70 1.67 -2.95
N LEU A 139 0.39 0.38 -3.12
CA LEU A 139 1.28 -0.62 -3.72
C LEU A 139 0.62 -1.25 -4.95
N CYS A 140 0.13 -0.42 -5.88
CA CYS A 140 -0.62 -0.85 -7.05
C CYS A 140 0.01 -0.42 -8.38
N GLU A 141 0.80 0.67 -8.40
CA GLU A 141 1.49 1.15 -9.60
C GLU A 141 2.98 0.81 -9.51
N PRO A 142 3.48 -0.17 -10.31
CA PRO A 142 4.88 -0.57 -10.32
C PRO A 142 5.79 0.57 -10.73
N ARG A 143 6.91 0.75 -10.03
CA ARG A 143 7.95 1.70 -10.41
C ARG A 143 9.05 0.99 -11.18
N LEU A 144 9.11 1.22 -12.47
CA LEU A 144 10.20 0.72 -13.30
C LEU A 144 11.47 1.56 -13.06
N PRO A 145 12.66 0.95 -13.07
CA PRO A 145 13.89 1.71 -12.95
C PRO A 145 14.20 2.42 -14.26
N GLU A 146 14.71 3.64 -14.17
CA GLU A 146 15.27 4.37 -15.30
C GLU A 146 16.70 3.84 -15.53
N ILE A 147 16.85 2.84 -16.40
CA ILE A 147 18.12 2.22 -16.77
C ILE A 147 18.24 2.31 -18.29
N ASP A 148 19.34 2.90 -18.77
CA ASP A 148 19.60 3.02 -20.20
C ASP A 148 19.58 1.63 -20.87
N GLY A 149 18.85 1.53 -21.99
CA GLY A 149 18.78 0.31 -22.81
C GLY A 149 17.89 -0.80 -22.23
N ILE A 150 17.08 -0.55 -21.21
CA ILE A 150 16.20 -1.62 -20.65
C ILE A 150 15.20 -2.14 -21.68
N ASP A 151 14.77 -1.29 -22.61
CA ASP A 151 13.86 -1.64 -23.70
C ASP A 151 14.57 -2.36 -24.87
N ASP A 152 15.90 -2.35 -24.89
CA ASP A 152 16.72 -3.03 -25.90
C ASP A 152 16.96 -4.50 -25.54
N PHE A 153 16.57 -4.94 -24.34
CA PHE A 153 16.78 -6.31 -23.92
C PHE A 153 15.91 -7.30 -24.72
N ALA A 154 16.56 -8.30 -25.34
CA ALA A 154 15.86 -9.26 -26.20
C ALA A 154 14.99 -10.28 -25.44
N GLY A 155 15.27 -10.49 -24.18
CA GLY A 155 14.52 -11.43 -23.32
C GLY A 155 13.32 -10.79 -22.62
N PRO A 156 12.53 -11.58 -21.90
CA PRO A 156 11.42 -11.07 -21.09
C PRO A 156 11.89 -10.14 -19.96
N VAL A 157 11.20 -9.00 -19.82
CA VAL A 157 11.34 -8.06 -18.69
C VAL A 157 9.99 -7.89 -18.02
N PHE A 158 9.89 -8.16 -16.73
CA PHE A 158 8.66 -7.94 -15.98
C PHE A 158 8.89 -7.54 -14.53
N HIS A 159 7.99 -6.72 -14.03
CA HIS A 159 7.97 -6.33 -12.62
C HIS A 159 7.31 -7.40 -11.76
N THR A 160 7.77 -7.58 -10.51
CA THR A 160 7.20 -8.57 -9.57
C THR A 160 5.69 -8.45 -9.39
N ALA A 161 5.12 -7.24 -9.44
CA ALA A 161 3.67 -7.03 -9.36
C ALA A 161 2.90 -7.36 -10.66
N ARG A 162 3.60 -7.69 -11.73
CA ARG A 162 3.05 -8.12 -13.02
C ARG A 162 3.82 -9.34 -13.49
N TRP A 163 3.84 -10.36 -12.63
CA TRP A 163 4.59 -11.58 -12.87
C TRP A 163 4.05 -12.33 -14.10
N ASP A 164 4.92 -12.60 -15.07
CA ASP A 164 4.56 -13.38 -16.24
C ASP A 164 4.78 -14.88 -15.98
N HIS A 165 3.69 -15.59 -15.69
CA HIS A 165 3.71 -17.04 -15.44
C HIS A 165 3.96 -17.88 -16.70
N SER A 166 3.89 -17.29 -17.89
CA SER A 166 4.18 -17.99 -19.15
C SER A 166 5.68 -18.14 -19.41
N VAL A 167 6.53 -17.37 -18.73
CA VAL A 167 7.99 -17.40 -18.87
C VAL A 167 8.60 -18.44 -17.94
N PRO A 168 9.15 -19.56 -18.46
CA PRO A 168 9.82 -20.56 -17.66
C PRO A 168 11.20 -20.04 -17.23
N LEU A 169 11.49 -20.08 -15.93
CA LEU A 169 12.78 -19.64 -15.38
C LEU A 169 13.77 -20.81 -15.17
N ALA A 170 13.30 -22.05 -15.17
CA ALA A 170 14.14 -23.23 -14.94
C ALA A 170 15.25 -23.34 -15.99
N GLY A 171 16.51 -23.46 -15.52
CA GLY A 171 17.68 -23.56 -16.40
C GLY A 171 18.03 -22.26 -17.14
N ARG A 172 17.46 -21.11 -16.74
CA ARG A 172 17.77 -19.78 -17.31
C ARG A 172 18.72 -19.01 -16.43
N ARG A 173 19.45 -18.08 -17.03
CA ARG A 173 20.18 -17.02 -16.33
C ARG A 173 19.23 -15.88 -16.06
N VAL A 174 18.99 -15.59 -14.78
CA VAL A 174 18.01 -14.60 -14.36
C VAL A 174 18.69 -13.45 -13.63
N ALA A 175 18.35 -12.23 -13.97
CA ALA A 175 18.77 -11.04 -13.24
C ALA A 175 17.57 -10.47 -12.45
N VAL A 176 17.75 -10.27 -11.13
CA VAL A 176 16.77 -9.63 -10.26
C VAL A 176 17.27 -8.27 -9.82
N ILE A 177 16.58 -7.21 -10.22
CA ILE A 177 16.95 -5.84 -9.90
C ILE A 177 16.18 -5.38 -8.66
N GLY A 178 16.90 -5.28 -7.52
CA GLY A 178 16.33 -4.86 -6.23
C GLY A 178 16.40 -5.92 -5.14
N THR A 179 16.33 -5.46 -3.88
CA THR A 179 16.46 -6.31 -2.66
C THR A 179 15.38 -5.98 -1.62
N GLY A 180 14.22 -5.47 -2.09
CA GLY A 180 13.07 -5.13 -1.24
C GLY A 180 12.23 -6.34 -0.83
N ALA A 181 11.03 -6.08 -0.31
CA ALA A 181 10.12 -7.09 0.23
C ALA A 181 9.74 -8.18 -0.80
N SER A 182 9.58 -7.83 -2.08
CA SER A 182 9.31 -8.81 -3.15
C SER A 182 10.55 -9.65 -3.45
N ALA A 183 11.73 -9.03 -3.58
CA ALA A 183 12.96 -9.73 -3.92
C ALA A 183 13.34 -10.79 -2.88
N ILE A 184 13.18 -10.50 -1.57
CA ILE A 184 13.51 -11.47 -0.50
C ILE A 184 12.60 -12.71 -0.50
N GLN A 185 11.53 -12.69 -1.27
CA GLN A 185 10.58 -13.81 -1.47
C GLN A 185 10.81 -14.50 -2.82
N VAL A 186 10.99 -13.74 -3.89
CA VAL A 186 11.24 -14.25 -5.25
C VAL A 186 12.57 -15.00 -5.31
N VAL A 187 13.67 -14.35 -4.91
CA VAL A 187 15.02 -14.90 -5.03
C VAL A 187 15.17 -16.29 -4.38
N PRO A 188 14.76 -16.51 -3.12
CA PRO A 188 14.81 -17.85 -2.53
C PRO A 188 13.93 -18.87 -3.25
N SER A 189 12.85 -18.42 -3.89
CA SER A 189 11.90 -19.32 -4.56
C SER A 189 12.40 -19.79 -5.93
N ILE A 190 13.14 -18.94 -6.66
CA ILE A 190 13.64 -19.28 -8.00
C ILE A 190 15.08 -19.80 -8.02
N ALA A 191 15.93 -19.38 -7.06
CA ALA A 191 17.34 -19.76 -7.00
C ALA A 191 17.62 -21.27 -7.09
N PRO A 192 16.75 -22.18 -6.58
CA PRO A 192 16.99 -23.62 -6.73
C PRO A 192 16.86 -24.17 -8.15
N THR A 193 16.13 -23.49 -9.04
CA THR A 193 15.74 -24.00 -10.37
C THR A 193 16.40 -23.29 -11.54
N VAL A 194 16.87 -22.05 -11.34
CA VAL A 194 17.58 -21.29 -12.37
C VAL A 194 19.02 -21.77 -12.54
N GLU A 195 19.59 -21.63 -13.75
CA GLU A 195 20.97 -21.92 -14.01
C GLU A 195 21.89 -20.99 -13.22
N HIS A 196 21.66 -19.69 -13.34
CA HIS A 196 22.40 -18.63 -12.66
C HIS A 196 21.45 -17.50 -12.28
N LEU A 197 21.75 -16.81 -11.16
CA LEU A 197 20.96 -15.73 -10.63
C LEU A 197 21.83 -14.55 -10.18
N ASP A 198 21.76 -13.45 -10.89
CA ASP A 198 22.36 -12.19 -10.47
C ASP A 198 21.34 -11.36 -9.68
N VAL A 199 21.72 -10.97 -8.46
CA VAL A 199 20.89 -10.10 -7.61
C VAL A 199 21.55 -8.74 -7.49
N TYR A 200 20.98 -7.75 -8.16
CA TYR A 200 21.50 -6.38 -8.16
C TYR A 200 21.06 -5.62 -6.90
N GLN A 201 22.04 -5.33 -6.05
CA GLN A 201 21.83 -4.73 -4.74
C GLN A 201 22.46 -3.33 -4.65
N ARG A 202 21.64 -2.28 -4.61
CA ARG A 202 22.11 -0.93 -4.29
C ARG A 202 22.38 -0.74 -2.78
N THR A 203 21.55 -1.34 -1.94
CA THR A 203 21.62 -1.22 -0.48
C THR A 203 21.16 -2.52 0.15
N ALA A 204 21.96 -3.10 1.04
CA ALA A 204 21.59 -4.29 1.77
C ALA A 204 20.43 -4.03 2.75
N PRO A 205 19.34 -4.80 2.72
CA PRO A 205 18.23 -4.62 3.66
C PRO A 205 18.52 -5.23 5.04
N TRP A 206 17.85 -4.71 6.08
CA TRP A 206 17.75 -5.41 7.36
C TRP A 206 16.77 -6.57 7.24
N VAL A 207 17.27 -7.79 7.41
CA VAL A 207 16.46 -9.01 7.37
C VAL A 207 16.54 -9.72 8.71
N LEU A 208 15.39 -9.95 9.33
CA LEU A 208 15.22 -10.68 10.58
C LEU A 208 14.72 -12.10 10.33
N PRO A 209 14.92 -13.03 11.27
CA PRO A 209 14.27 -14.32 11.25
C PRO A 209 12.75 -14.16 11.21
N ARG A 210 12.08 -14.94 10.36
CA ARG A 210 10.63 -15.03 10.30
C ARG A 210 10.15 -16.14 11.23
N ILE A 211 9.43 -15.79 12.29
CA ILE A 211 8.85 -16.76 13.22
C ILE A 211 7.57 -17.33 12.58
N ASP A 212 7.75 -18.15 11.57
CA ASP A 212 6.67 -18.75 10.82
C ASP A 212 6.47 -20.21 11.26
N ARG A 213 5.21 -20.58 11.48
CA ARG A 213 4.80 -21.94 11.80
C ARG A 213 3.49 -22.29 11.10
N GLU A 214 3.30 -23.54 10.81
CA GLU A 214 2.01 -24.06 10.36
C GLU A 214 1.04 -24.12 11.52
N TYR A 215 -0.24 -23.87 11.22
CA TYR A 215 -1.32 -24.07 12.16
C TYR A 215 -1.91 -25.48 11.97
N PRO A 216 -1.71 -26.39 12.94
CA PRO A 216 -2.22 -27.74 12.83
C PRO A 216 -3.75 -27.76 12.79
N ARG A 217 -4.32 -28.86 12.27
CA ARG A 217 -5.78 -28.99 12.07
C ARG A 217 -6.57 -28.76 13.36
N PHE A 218 -6.06 -29.25 14.50
CA PHE A 218 -6.74 -29.08 15.78
C PHE A 218 -6.84 -27.62 16.20
N GLU A 219 -5.78 -26.82 16.00
CA GLU A 219 -5.75 -25.38 16.32
C GLU A 219 -6.75 -24.61 15.46
N ARG A 220 -6.81 -24.89 14.15
CA ARG A 220 -7.80 -24.31 13.24
C ARG A 220 -9.24 -24.68 13.62
N THR A 221 -9.46 -25.93 14.07
CA THR A 221 -10.75 -26.38 14.57
C THR A 221 -11.12 -25.67 15.86
N LEU A 222 -10.16 -25.45 16.75
CA LEU A 222 -10.36 -24.73 18.00
C LEU A 222 -10.78 -23.27 17.75
N TYR A 223 -10.12 -22.58 16.82
CA TYR A 223 -10.50 -21.21 16.43
C TYR A 223 -11.92 -21.14 15.84
N ARG A 224 -12.36 -22.14 15.07
CA ARG A 224 -13.74 -22.21 14.55
C ARG A 224 -14.75 -22.39 15.66
N ARG A 225 -14.45 -23.23 16.66
CA ARG A 225 -15.38 -23.56 17.75
C ARG A 225 -15.37 -22.51 18.86
N VAL A 226 -14.26 -21.82 19.04
CA VAL A 226 -14.06 -20.82 20.10
C VAL A 226 -13.55 -19.51 19.49
N PRO A 227 -14.44 -18.71 18.84
CA PRO A 227 -14.03 -17.45 18.18
C PRO A 227 -13.36 -16.45 19.11
N GLY A 228 -13.71 -16.49 20.43
CA GLY A 228 -13.08 -15.66 21.45
C GLY A 228 -11.56 -15.91 21.58
N LEU A 229 -11.13 -17.16 21.42
CA LEU A 229 -9.70 -17.51 21.44
C LEU A 229 -8.96 -16.88 20.25
N GLN A 230 -9.53 -16.94 19.04
CA GLN A 230 -8.93 -16.29 17.87
C GLN A 230 -8.80 -14.78 18.07
N ARG A 231 -9.84 -14.14 18.64
CA ARG A 231 -9.81 -12.71 18.98
C ARG A 231 -8.71 -12.38 20.00
N ALA A 232 -8.53 -13.23 21.01
CA ALA A 232 -7.47 -13.07 22.00
C ALA A 232 -6.07 -13.19 21.37
N VAL A 233 -5.85 -14.19 20.50
CA VAL A 233 -4.58 -14.34 19.74
C VAL A 233 -4.33 -13.13 18.86
N ARG A 234 -5.34 -12.63 18.14
CA ARG A 234 -5.25 -11.41 17.33
C ARG A 234 -4.87 -10.21 18.21
N ALA A 235 -5.49 -10.06 19.37
CA ALA A 235 -5.18 -8.94 20.28
C ALA A 235 -3.74 -9.01 20.82
N LEU A 236 -3.26 -10.22 21.16
CA LEU A 236 -1.88 -10.43 21.59
C LEU A 236 -0.87 -10.12 20.47
N GLN A 237 -1.14 -10.57 19.25
CA GLN A 237 -0.32 -10.24 18.08
C GLN A 237 -0.31 -8.73 17.82
N TYR A 238 -1.45 -8.08 17.92
CA TYR A 238 -1.57 -6.63 17.80
C TYR A 238 -0.72 -5.90 18.85
N ALA A 239 -0.88 -6.22 20.12
CA ALA A 239 -0.13 -5.61 21.21
C ALA A 239 1.39 -5.78 21.03
N SER A 240 1.84 -6.97 20.59
CA SER A 240 3.27 -7.23 20.34
C SER A 240 3.83 -6.35 19.21
N ARG A 241 3.02 -6.02 18.19
CA ARG A 241 3.43 -5.14 17.10
C ARG A 241 3.41 -3.68 17.52
N GLU A 242 2.41 -3.25 18.29
CA GLU A 242 2.34 -1.89 18.82
C GLU A 242 3.55 -1.55 19.69
N PHE A 243 4.10 -2.51 20.43
CA PHE A 243 5.32 -2.28 21.22
C PHE A 243 6.54 -1.87 20.36
N GLN A 244 6.60 -2.28 19.09
CA GLN A 244 7.68 -1.91 18.17
C GLN A 244 7.68 -0.41 17.83
N VAL A 245 6.53 0.28 17.94
CA VAL A 245 6.41 1.73 17.71
C VAL A 245 7.38 2.52 18.56
N VAL A 246 7.57 2.12 19.83
CA VAL A 246 8.47 2.80 20.76
C VAL A 246 9.89 2.90 20.20
N GLY A 247 10.35 1.82 19.56
CA GLY A 247 11.67 1.80 18.91
C GLY A 247 11.75 2.67 17.66
N LEU A 248 10.69 2.73 16.89
CA LEU A 248 10.67 3.44 15.61
C LEU A 248 10.48 4.96 15.78
N THR A 249 9.74 5.38 16.83
CA THR A 249 9.29 6.78 16.96
C THR A 249 9.84 7.49 18.18
N ARG A 250 10.18 6.79 19.28
CA ARG A 250 10.52 7.43 20.56
C ARG A 250 11.92 7.14 21.09
N SER A 251 12.47 5.94 20.84
CA SER A 251 13.75 5.54 21.42
C SER A 251 14.51 4.59 20.52
N ARG A 252 15.55 5.10 19.85
CA ARG A 252 16.44 4.25 19.03
C ARG A 252 17.15 3.16 19.84
N ALA A 253 17.35 3.38 21.13
CA ALA A 253 17.95 2.37 22.01
C ALA A 253 17.07 1.10 22.09
N ALA A 254 15.74 1.24 21.98
CA ALA A 254 14.82 0.11 21.93
C ALA A 254 14.96 -0.75 20.66
N LEU A 255 15.62 -0.25 19.61
CA LEU A 255 15.94 -1.02 18.40
C LEU A 255 17.24 -1.84 18.53
N ALA A 256 18.05 -1.63 19.55
CA ALA A 256 19.34 -2.31 19.70
C ALA A 256 19.21 -3.85 19.77
N PRO A 257 18.26 -4.45 20.51
CA PRO A 257 18.07 -5.90 20.49
C PRO A 257 17.68 -6.42 19.10
N ILE A 258 16.80 -5.70 18.39
CA ILE A 258 16.35 -6.05 17.04
C ILE A 258 17.54 -6.00 16.06
N LYS A 259 18.37 -4.97 16.17
CA LYS A 259 19.61 -4.81 15.40
C LYS A 259 20.58 -5.95 15.67
N ALA A 260 20.74 -6.37 16.92
CA ALA A 260 21.59 -7.50 17.32
C ALA A 260 21.07 -8.83 16.72
N ILE A 261 19.75 -9.08 16.76
CA ILE A 261 19.11 -10.24 16.14
C ILE A 261 19.39 -10.27 14.63
N GLY A 262 19.23 -9.14 13.93
CA GLY A 262 19.49 -9.05 12.48
C GLY A 262 20.95 -9.34 12.13
N ARG A 263 21.90 -8.81 12.90
CA ARG A 263 23.33 -9.09 12.73
C ARG A 263 23.66 -10.55 13.00
N ALA A 264 23.13 -11.13 14.07
CA ALA A 264 23.30 -12.54 14.38
C ALA A 264 22.72 -13.44 13.29
N HIS A 265 21.51 -13.10 12.78
CA HIS A 265 20.90 -13.83 11.68
C HIS A 265 21.77 -13.85 10.43
N LEU A 266 22.34 -12.70 10.03
CA LEU A 266 23.27 -12.61 8.91
C LEU A 266 24.55 -13.45 9.18
N ALA A 267 25.17 -13.27 10.34
CA ALA A 267 26.42 -13.94 10.69
C ALA A 267 26.30 -15.47 10.73
N LEU A 268 25.18 -15.99 11.24
CA LEU A 268 24.89 -17.42 11.31
C LEU A 268 24.52 -18.02 9.96
N SER A 269 23.93 -17.21 9.06
CA SER A 269 23.44 -17.67 7.75
C SER A 269 24.50 -17.59 6.64
N VAL A 270 25.45 -16.64 6.73
CA VAL A 270 26.47 -16.39 5.69
C VAL A 270 27.85 -16.56 6.27
N ARG A 271 28.55 -17.63 5.84
CA ARG A 271 29.91 -17.96 6.33
C ARG A 271 30.99 -17.16 5.60
N ASP A 272 30.82 -16.92 4.31
CA ASP A 272 31.75 -16.16 3.48
C ASP A 272 31.85 -14.69 3.94
N PRO A 273 33.05 -14.19 4.30
CA PRO A 273 33.22 -12.83 4.80
C PRO A 273 32.97 -11.78 3.75
N GLY A 274 33.30 -12.05 2.48
CA GLY A 274 33.10 -11.12 1.36
C GLY A 274 31.60 -10.92 1.08
N LEU A 275 30.88 -12.02 0.99
CA LEU A 275 29.41 -11.95 0.83
C LEU A 275 28.74 -11.29 2.04
N ARG A 276 29.20 -11.63 3.27
CA ARG A 276 28.69 -11.01 4.49
C ARG A 276 28.88 -9.49 4.50
N ALA A 277 30.02 -9.00 4.03
CA ALA A 277 30.29 -7.58 3.92
C ALA A 277 29.32 -6.91 2.95
N LYS A 278 29.08 -7.50 1.76
CA LYS A 278 28.08 -7.02 0.80
C LYS A 278 26.66 -6.97 1.38
N LEU A 279 26.30 -7.92 2.27
CA LEU A 279 24.96 -8.06 2.85
C LEU A 279 24.77 -7.34 4.18
N THR A 280 25.78 -6.63 4.67
CA THR A 280 25.69 -5.86 5.92
C THR A 280 25.02 -4.50 5.65
N PRO A 281 23.86 -4.21 6.28
CA PRO A 281 23.22 -2.92 6.13
C PRO A 281 24.06 -1.77 6.68
N ASN A 282 24.10 -0.66 5.93
CA ASN A 282 24.86 0.56 6.28
C ASN A 282 23.97 1.72 6.75
N PHE A 283 22.73 1.46 7.13
CA PHE A 283 21.75 2.44 7.63
C PHE A 283 21.09 1.94 8.92
N GLU A 284 20.45 2.85 9.65
CA GLU A 284 19.77 2.50 10.90
C GLU A 284 18.56 1.60 10.66
N ILE A 285 18.44 0.57 11.51
CA ILE A 285 17.33 -0.38 11.45
C ILE A 285 15.99 0.35 11.68
N GLY A 286 14.98 0.02 10.90
CA GLY A 286 13.65 0.65 10.95
C GLY A 286 13.50 1.87 10.04
N CYS A 287 14.59 2.50 9.56
CA CYS A 287 14.52 3.59 8.60
C CYS A 287 13.87 3.18 7.25
N LYS A 288 14.13 1.96 6.82
CA LYS A 288 13.39 1.25 5.77
C LYS A 288 12.65 0.09 6.42
N ARG A 289 11.63 -0.44 5.74
CA ARG A 289 10.89 -1.60 6.25
C ARG A 289 11.86 -2.73 6.64
N ILE A 290 11.73 -3.22 7.86
CA ILE A 290 12.46 -4.40 8.34
C ILE A 290 11.83 -5.63 7.68
N LEU A 291 12.65 -6.41 6.97
CA LEU A 291 12.18 -7.57 6.21
C LEU A 291 12.29 -8.86 7.04
N LEU A 292 11.44 -9.84 6.75
CA LEU A 292 11.39 -11.11 7.47
C LEU A 292 11.64 -12.28 6.50
N SER A 293 12.74 -13.01 6.67
CA SER A 293 13.01 -14.18 5.84
C SER A 293 14.00 -15.15 6.51
N ASN A 294 13.68 -16.45 6.47
CA ASN A 294 14.58 -17.52 6.88
C ASN A 294 15.40 -18.10 5.72
N SER A 295 15.04 -17.76 4.49
CA SER A 295 15.61 -18.34 3.26
C SER A 295 16.49 -17.37 2.47
N TRP A 296 16.35 -16.06 2.65
CA TRP A 296 17.06 -15.02 1.89
C TRP A 296 18.57 -15.22 1.88
N TYR A 297 19.21 -15.20 3.05
CA TYR A 297 20.67 -15.33 3.15
C TYR A 297 21.19 -16.68 2.65
N ARG A 298 20.40 -17.75 2.87
CA ARG A 298 20.75 -19.10 2.36
C ARG A 298 20.68 -19.16 0.85
N ALA A 299 19.71 -18.47 0.24
CA ALA A 299 19.61 -18.39 -1.22
C ALA A 299 20.80 -17.63 -1.81
N LEU A 300 21.17 -16.48 -1.22
CA LEU A 300 22.32 -15.69 -1.69
C LEU A 300 23.68 -16.39 -1.47
N ALA A 301 23.77 -17.36 -0.59
CA ALA A 301 24.97 -18.16 -0.36
C ALA A 301 25.08 -19.38 -1.28
N ARG A 302 24.15 -19.57 -2.25
CA ARG A 302 24.23 -20.67 -3.23
C ARG A 302 25.30 -20.37 -4.26
N ARG A 303 25.88 -21.44 -4.83
CA ARG A 303 26.95 -21.34 -5.85
C ARG A 303 26.49 -20.72 -7.18
N ASN A 304 25.18 -20.82 -7.46
CA ASN A 304 24.59 -20.28 -8.67
C ASN A 304 23.94 -18.90 -8.45
N VAL A 305 24.27 -18.19 -7.38
CA VAL A 305 23.72 -16.87 -7.06
C VAL A 305 24.84 -15.89 -6.78
N ASP A 306 24.89 -14.80 -7.52
CA ASP A 306 25.81 -13.70 -7.31
C ASP A 306 25.09 -12.44 -6.84
N VAL A 307 25.68 -11.76 -5.84
CA VAL A 307 25.22 -10.45 -5.37
C VAL A 307 26.08 -9.37 -6.00
N VAL A 308 25.49 -8.65 -6.95
CA VAL A 308 26.12 -7.58 -7.69
C VAL A 308 25.85 -6.26 -6.98
N THR A 309 26.89 -5.62 -6.45
CA THR A 309 26.80 -4.33 -5.74
C THR A 309 27.33 -3.16 -6.57
N THR A 310 27.99 -3.45 -7.70
CA THR A 310 28.40 -2.45 -8.68
C THR A 310 27.16 -1.86 -9.35
N PRO A 311 27.07 -0.53 -9.50
CA PRO A 311 25.94 0.09 -10.16
C PRO A 311 25.73 -0.42 -11.58
N ILE A 312 24.47 -0.59 -11.99
CA ILE A 312 24.13 -0.88 -13.37
C ILE A 312 24.45 0.39 -14.20
N SER A 313 25.18 0.21 -15.30
CA SER A 313 25.46 1.27 -16.27
C SER A 313 24.38 1.29 -17.36
N ARG A 314 24.09 0.12 -17.94
CA ARG A 314 23.06 -0.04 -18.97
C ARG A 314 22.61 -1.49 -19.08
N VAL A 315 21.50 -1.69 -19.72
CA VAL A 315 21.04 -2.99 -20.22
C VAL A 315 21.43 -3.10 -21.70
N THR A 316 21.75 -4.30 -22.15
CA THR A 316 22.03 -4.63 -23.54
C THR A 316 21.06 -5.70 -24.03
N GLU A 317 21.08 -6.02 -25.30
CA GLU A 317 20.27 -7.09 -25.88
C GLU A 317 20.43 -8.43 -25.14
N SER A 318 21.61 -8.74 -24.60
CA SER A 318 21.98 -10.03 -23.99
C SER A 318 22.19 -10.01 -22.48
N GLY A 319 22.01 -8.88 -21.80
CA GLY A 319 22.25 -8.81 -20.34
C GLY A 319 22.45 -7.42 -19.78
N ILE A 320 23.15 -7.33 -18.68
CA ILE A 320 23.39 -6.10 -17.92
C ILE A 320 24.88 -5.77 -17.88
N VAL A 321 25.24 -4.52 -18.15
CA VAL A 321 26.60 -3.99 -18.00
C VAL A 321 26.67 -3.12 -16.75
N THR A 322 27.63 -3.40 -15.89
CA THR A 322 27.89 -2.62 -14.68
C THR A 322 28.89 -1.48 -14.93
N SER A 323 29.00 -0.53 -14.00
CA SER A 323 29.81 0.69 -14.16
C SER A 323 31.33 0.44 -14.23
N ASP A 324 31.79 -0.75 -13.85
CA ASP A 324 33.18 -1.21 -14.02
C ASP A 324 33.43 -1.87 -15.39
N GLY A 325 32.42 -1.91 -16.26
CA GLY A 325 32.47 -2.50 -17.59
C GLY A 325 32.25 -4.01 -17.63
N ALA A 326 31.96 -4.66 -16.49
CA ALA A 326 31.64 -6.09 -16.48
C ALA A 326 30.29 -6.36 -17.13
N GLU A 327 30.24 -7.41 -17.96
CA GLU A 327 29.02 -7.89 -18.60
C GLU A 327 28.44 -9.09 -17.83
N HIS A 328 27.15 -9.03 -17.53
CA HIS A 328 26.38 -10.07 -16.86
C HIS A 328 25.30 -10.60 -17.79
N PRO A 329 25.54 -11.70 -18.49
CA PRO A 329 24.56 -12.28 -19.41
C PRO A 329 23.29 -12.72 -18.67
N ALA A 330 22.13 -12.38 -19.21
CA ALA A 330 20.83 -12.77 -18.68
C ALA A 330 19.89 -13.19 -19.79
N ASP A 331 18.98 -14.11 -19.48
CA ASP A 331 17.91 -14.55 -20.38
C ASP A 331 16.56 -13.93 -19.95
N VAL A 332 16.45 -13.48 -18.69
CA VAL A 332 15.23 -12.87 -18.12
C VAL A 332 15.61 -11.80 -17.11
N LEU A 333 14.95 -10.63 -17.17
CA LEU A 333 15.07 -9.57 -16.19
C LEU A 333 13.81 -9.50 -15.32
N VAL A 334 13.98 -9.62 -14.00
CA VAL A 334 12.91 -9.46 -13.00
C VAL A 334 13.14 -8.15 -12.25
N VAL A 335 12.21 -7.23 -12.38
CA VAL A 335 12.26 -5.91 -11.76
C VAL A 335 11.53 -5.96 -10.41
N ALA A 336 12.25 -5.71 -9.31
CA ALA A 336 11.73 -5.69 -7.95
C ALA A 336 12.03 -4.33 -7.26
N THR A 337 11.79 -3.24 -8.00
CA THR A 337 12.15 -1.86 -7.63
C THR A 337 11.06 -1.12 -6.86
N GLY A 338 9.93 -1.78 -6.57
CA GLY A 338 8.84 -1.25 -5.75
C GLY A 338 7.79 -0.48 -6.56
N PHE A 339 7.16 0.51 -5.92
CA PHE A 339 5.93 1.13 -6.38
C PHE A 339 6.00 2.65 -6.27
N HIS A 340 5.13 3.32 -7.01
CA HIS A 340 4.81 4.73 -6.85
C HIS A 340 3.91 4.93 -5.64
N VAL A 341 4.49 5.21 -4.47
CA VAL A 341 3.76 5.30 -3.20
C VAL A 341 3.26 6.71 -2.93
N THR A 342 4.12 7.72 -3.15
CA THR A 342 3.83 9.13 -2.89
C THR A 342 3.52 9.92 -4.16
N ASP A 343 3.81 9.34 -5.31
CA ASP A 343 3.75 9.93 -6.65
C ASP A 343 2.95 9.06 -7.63
N SER A 344 1.85 8.43 -7.15
CA SER A 344 1.03 7.55 -7.99
C SER A 344 0.42 8.31 -9.18
N PRO A 345 0.60 7.81 -10.42
CA PRO A 345 0.00 8.41 -11.62
C PRO A 345 -1.53 8.47 -11.58
N PHE A 346 -2.18 7.66 -10.73
CA PHE A 346 -3.62 7.71 -10.55
C PHE A 346 -4.11 9.09 -10.10
N PHE A 347 -3.34 9.82 -9.30
CA PHE A 347 -3.74 11.11 -8.75
C PHE A 347 -3.77 12.24 -9.79
N GLU A 348 -3.20 12.04 -10.98
CA GLU A 348 -3.34 12.94 -12.13
C GLU A 348 -4.76 12.93 -12.73
N ARG A 349 -5.51 11.86 -12.47
CA ARG A 349 -6.88 11.67 -12.96
C ARG A 349 -7.92 12.38 -12.09
N VAL A 350 -7.59 12.75 -10.86
CA VAL A 350 -8.51 13.34 -9.87
C VAL A 350 -8.32 14.84 -9.83
N ARG A 351 -9.36 15.59 -10.18
CA ARG A 351 -9.32 17.06 -10.33
C ARG A 351 -10.37 17.74 -9.44
N ASP A 352 -9.99 18.86 -8.85
CA ASP A 352 -10.92 19.77 -8.18
C ASP A 352 -11.82 20.51 -9.18
N ALA A 353 -12.69 21.38 -8.68
CA ALA A 353 -13.59 22.20 -9.51
C ALA A 353 -12.81 23.13 -10.47
N ALA A 354 -11.66 23.66 -10.06
CA ALA A 354 -10.81 24.52 -10.88
C ALA A 354 -9.99 23.73 -11.93
N GLY A 355 -9.99 22.40 -11.87
CA GLY A 355 -9.27 21.51 -12.77
C GLY A 355 -7.84 21.17 -12.32
N ARG A 356 -7.41 21.60 -11.13
CA ARG A 356 -6.13 21.24 -10.54
C ARG A 356 -6.14 19.77 -10.15
N THR A 357 -5.12 19.01 -10.54
CA THR A 357 -5.03 17.60 -10.17
C THR A 357 -4.61 17.41 -8.71
N LEU A 358 -5.00 16.28 -8.12
CA LEU A 358 -4.53 15.90 -6.79
C LEU A 358 -3.01 15.67 -6.78
N ALA A 359 -2.44 15.18 -7.90
CA ALA A 359 -1.00 15.06 -8.10
C ALA A 359 -0.29 16.42 -8.06
N ASP A 360 -0.82 17.45 -8.79
CA ASP A 360 -0.26 18.81 -8.78
C ASP A 360 -0.32 19.43 -7.39
N LYS A 361 -1.44 19.24 -6.67
CA LYS A 361 -1.57 19.72 -5.30
C LYS A 361 -0.51 19.09 -4.41
N TRP A 362 -0.39 17.78 -4.42
CA TRP A 362 0.54 17.06 -3.54
C TRP A 362 2.01 17.26 -3.92
N SER A 363 2.35 17.43 -5.19
CA SER A 363 3.72 17.74 -5.60
C SER A 363 4.18 19.13 -5.16
N SER A 364 3.30 20.13 -5.20
CA SER A 364 3.64 21.52 -4.85
C SER A 364 3.55 21.79 -3.34
N GLU A 365 2.50 21.31 -2.68
CA GLU A 365 2.23 21.58 -1.25
C GLU A 365 2.82 20.52 -0.32
N GLY A 366 2.92 19.28 -0.77
CA GLY A 366 3.25 18.07 -0.03
C GLY A 366 2.07 17.11 -0.01
N MET A 367 2.36 15.80 0.09
CA MET A 367 1.32 14.77 0.16
C MET A 367 0.64 14.82 1.54
N GLU A 368 -0.44 15.57 1.64
CA GLU A 368 -1.15 15.86 2.90
C GLU A 368 -2.65 15.58 2.79
N ALA A 369 -3.23 15.13 3.91
CA ALA A 369 -4.67 14.93 4.07
C ALA A 369 -5.06 15.10 5.54
N TYR A 370 -6.31 15.45 5.82
CA TYR A 370 -6.83 15.44 7.17
C TYR A 370 -7.19 14.02 7.58
N LYS A 371 -6.60 13.56 8.68
CA LYS A 371 -6.72 12.18 9.20
C LYS A 371 -6.41 11.11 8.12
N GLY A 372 -5.48 11.44 7.20
CA GLY A 372 -5.13 10.56 6.10
C GLY A 372 -6.27 10.22 5.13
N THR A 373 -7.39 10.95 5.19
CA THR A 373 -8.64 10.52 4.54
C THR A 373 -9.27 11.59 3.66
N THR A 374 -9.33 12.86 4.08
CA THR A 374 -9.96 13.93 3.30
C THR A 374 -8.99 15.02 2.93
N VAL A 375 -9.20 15.68 1.77
CA VAL A 375 -8.27 16.67 1.21
C VAL A 375 -8.99 17.99 0.97
N ALA A 376 -8.46 19.09 1.49
CA ALA A 376 -8.99 20.44 1.27
C ALA A 376 -8.95 20.83 -0.21
N GLY A 377 -10.04 21.40 -0.72
CA GLY A 377 -10.26 21.68 -2.13
C GLY A 377 -10.87 20.51 -2.92
N TYR A 378 -11.13 19.37 -2.28
CA TYR A 378 -11.74 18.18 -2.90
C TYR A 378 -12.97 17.75 -2.08
N PRO A 379 -14.12 18.41 -2.25
CA PRO A 379 -15.34 18.07 -1.51
C PRO A 379 -15.76 16.63 -1.76
N ASN A 380 -16.32 15.96 -0.75
CA ASN A 380 -16.83 14.59 -0.82
C ASN A 380 -15.80 13.53 -1.31
N LEU A 381 -14.50 13.86 -1.31
CA LEU A 381 -13.43 12.91 -1.61
C LEU A 381 -12.92 12.25 -0.33
N PHE A 382 -12.89 10.91 -0.33
CA PHE A 382 -12.30 10.12 0.74
C PHE A 382 -11.20 9.22 0.17
N VAL A 383 -9.98 9.36 0.67
CA VAL A 383 -8.81 8.56 0.26
C VAL A 383 -8.52 7.52 1.34
N LEU A 384 -8.64 6.25 1.01
CA LEU A 384 -8.26 5.15 1.89
C LEU A 384 -6.79 4.76 1.62
N VAL A 385 -6.04 4.48 2.69
CA VAL A 385 -4.57 4.34 2.63
C VAL A 385 -3.93 5.61 2.07
N GLY A 386 -4.47 6.77 2.48
CA GLY A 386 -3.97 8.08 2.09
C GLY A 386 -2.72 8.50 2.88
N PRO A 387 -2.35 9.79 2.82
CA PRO A 387 -1.18 10.33 3.49
C PRO A 387 -1.13 10.01 4.98
N ALA A 388 0.06 9.74 5.51
CA ALA A 388 0.34 9.43 6.91
C ALA A 388 -0.47 8.25 7.49
N THR A 389 -0.77 7.23 6.68
CA THR A 389 -1.45 6.01 7.14
C THR A 389 -0.59 4.76 7.05
N GLY A 390 0.56 4.82 6.35
CA GLY A 390 1.49 3.70 6.20
C GLY A 390 2.13 3.30 7.52
N LEU A 391 2.49 2.02 7.67
CA LEU A 391 3.02 1.45 8.90
C LEU A 391 4.35 0.74 8.66
N GLY A 392 5.31 0.94 9.55
CA GLY A 392 6.55 0.17 9.61
C GLY A 392 6.44 -1.15 10.42
N HIS A 393 5.38 -1.36 11.21
CA HIS A 393 5.35 -2.36 12.28
C HIS A 393 4.07 -3.21 12.37
N SER A 394 2.91 -2.70 11.97
CA SER A 394 1.62 -3.32 12.21
C SER A 394 0.84 -3.57 10.90
N SER A 395 -0.45 -3.92 11.00
CA SER A 395 -1.31 -4.26 9.88
C SER A 395 -1.95 -3.04 9.25
N MET A 396 -1.78 -2.88 7.94
CA MET A 396 -2.51 -1.86 7.17
C MET A 396 -4.03 -2.05 7.23
N ILE A 397 -4.52 -3.28 7.44
CA ILE A 397 -5.96 -3.51 7.58
C ILE A 397 -6.53 -2.80 8.82
N TYR A 398 -5.74 -2.70 9.90
CA TYR A 398 -6.15 -1.94 11.08
C TYR A 398 -6.32 -0.43 10.76
N MET A 399 -5.42 0.14 9.96
CA MET A 399 -5.52 1.54 9.52
C MET A 399 -6.70 1.73 8.57
N ILE A 400 -6.88 0.81 7.63
CA ILE A 400 -8.03 0.79 6.73
C ILE A 400 -9.33 0.78 7.54
N GLU A 401 -9.51 -0.15 8.49
CA GLU A 401 -10.71 -0.21 9.34
C GLU A 401 -10.93 1.08 10.15
N SER A 402 -9.86 1.75 10.55
CA SER A 402 -9.94 3.02 11.26
C SER A 402 -10.48 4.13 10.34
N GLN A 403 -10.01 4.18 9.09
CA GLN A 403 -10.55 5.09 8.08
C GLN A 403 -11.98 4.72 7.64
N LEU A 404 -12.32 3.42 7.61
CA LEU A 404 -13.69 2.97 7.33
C LEU A 404 -14.69 3.45 8.38
N ASN A 405 -14.32 3.46 9.66
CA ASN A 405 -15.17 4.03 10.70
C ASN A 405 -15.46 5.51 10.43
N TYR A 406 -14.42 6.27 10.07
CA TYR A 406 -14.56 7.68 9.76
C TYR A 406 -15.41 7.94 8.51
N LEU A 407 -15.20 7.16 7.44
CA LEU A 407 -15.96 7.23 6.20
C LEU A 407 -17.45 6.93 6.41
N VAL A 408 -17.74 5.82 7.10
CA VAL A 408 -19.14 5.40 7.36
C VAL A 408 -19.87 6.47 8.19
N ASP A 409 -19.22 6.98 9.23
CA ASP A 409 -19.81 8.01 10.08
C ASP A 409 -19.99 9.35 9.36
N ALA A 410 -19.06 9.69 8.42
CA ALA A 410 -19.18 10.85 7.55
C ALA A 410 -20.42 10.74 6.64
N ILE A 411 -20.55 9.61 5.93
CA ILE A 411 -21.67 9.40 4.99
C ILE A 411 -23.01 9.35 5.75
N ARG A 412 -23.04 8.69 6.93
CA ARG A 412 -24.20 8.69 7.81
C ARG A 412 -24.56 10.11 8.24
N THR A 413 -23.59 10.91 8.67
CA THR A 413 -23.79 12.31 9.06
C THR A 413 -24.30 13.14 7.89
N MET A 414 -23.78 12.94 6.67
CA MET A 414 -24.26 13.61 5.48
C MET A 414 -25.72 13.27 5.18
N ARG A 415 -26.09 12.00 5.25
CA ARG A 415 -27.46 11.52 5.06
C ARG A 415 -28.41 12.07 6.11
N ASP A 416 -28.07 11.92 7.38
CA ASP A 416 -28.95 12.28 8.51
C ASP A 416 -29.18 13.79 8.62
N ARG A 417 -28.25 14.60 8.10
CA ARG A 417 -28.33 16.08 8.11
C ARG A 417 -28.69 16.71 6.76
N GLY A 418 -28.99 15.91 5.74
CA GLY A 418 -29.31 16.40 4.40
C GLY A 418 -28.17 17.22 3.77
N LEU A 419 -26.91 16.81 3.95
CA LEU A 419 -25.77 17.53 3.42
C LEU A 419 -25.44 17.07 2.01
N GLN A 420 -25.32 18.01 1.07
CA GLN A 420 -24.85 17.76 -0.29
C GLN A 420 -23.34 17.57 -0.33
N THR A 421 -22.60 18.48 0.32
CA THR A 421 -21.14 18.42 0.34
C THR A 421 -20.57 18.57 1.74
N VAL A 422 -19.42 17.93 1.95
CA VAL A 422 -18.51 18.16 3.08
C VAL A 422 -17.10 18.34 2.54
N GLU A 423 -16.40 19.36 2.98
CA GLU A 423 -15.03 19.66 2.59
C GLU A 423 -14.23 20.06 3.83
N VAL A 424 -13.11 19.39 4.09
CA VAL A 424 -12.26 19.78 5.23
C VAL A 424 -11.72 21.19 5.05
N ARG A 425 -11.78 22.00 6.11
CA ARG A 425 -11.24 23.37 6.08
C ARG A 425 -9.71 23.31 5.97
N GLU A 426 -9.16 24.06 5.04
CA GLU A 426 -7.72 24.09 4.76
C GLU A 426 -6.89 24.39 6.02
N ALA A 427 -7.31 25.35 6.83
CA ALA A 427 -6.63 25.69 8.08
C ALA A 427 -6.57 24.50 9.07
N VAL A 428 -7.63 23.67 9.10
CA VAL A 428 -7.69 22.46 9.93
C VAL A 428 -6.74 21.39 9.40
N GLN A 429 -6.77 21.14 8.08
CA GLN A 429 -5.84 20.21 7.45
C GLN A 429 -4.38 20.63 7.69
N ASN A 430 -4.06 21.90 7.46
CA ASN A 430 -2.70 22.43 7.61
C ASN A 430 -2.21 22.34 9.06
N GLY A 431 -3.10 22.62 10.04
CA GLY A 431 -2.80 22.45 11.47
C GLY A 431 -2.46 21.01 11.83
N TYR A 432 -3.30 20.08 11.38
CA TYR A 432 -3.12 18.64 11.59
C TYR A 432 -1.81 18.12 10.97
N ASN A 433 -1.52 18.50 9.73
CA ASN A 433 -0.29 18.02 9.07
C ASN A 433 0.98 18.68 9.61
N ARG A 434 0.89 19.89 10.17
CA ARG A 434 2.00 20.51 10.90
C ARG A 434 2.36 19.68 12.14
N GLU A 435 1.37 19.33 12.95
CA GLU A 435 1.56 18.47 14.12
C GLU A 435 2.15 17.10 13.73
N LEU A 436 1.68 16.49 12.64
CA LEU A 436 2.25 15.25 12.14
C LEU A 436 3.71 15.39 11.72
N ARG A 437 4.09 16.46 11.04
CA ARG A 437 5.49 16.72 10.66
C ARG A 437 6.38 16.88 11.89
N ASP A 438 5.90 17.64 12.87
CA ASP A 438 6.63 17.84 14.14
C ASP A 438 6.86 16.50 14.85
N ASN A 439 5.83 15.66 14.95
CA ASN A 439 5.91 14.32 15.55
C ASN A 439 6.78 13.34 14.75
N THR A 440 6.95 13.57 13.44
CA THR A 440 7.72 12.68 12.55
C THR A 440 9.20 13.06 12.49
N SER A 441 9.54 14.31 12.77
CA SER A 441 10.87 14.91 12.54
C SER A 441 12.02 14.18 13.24
N GLU A 442 11.79 13.63 14.44
CA GLU A 442 12.79 12.90 15.24
C GLU A 442 12.76 11.38 15.03
N THR A 443 11.80 10.87 14.26
CA THR A 443 11.67 9.42 14.04
C THR A 443 12.82 8.86 13.21
N VAL A 444 13.02 7.55 13.29
CA VAL A 444 14.03 6.84 12.50
C VAL A 444 13.81 7.00 10.99
N TRP A 445 12.60 7.24 10.55
CA TRP A 445 12.26 7.38 9.14
C TRP A 445 12.86 8.64 8.50
N VAL A 446 12.90 9.75 9.21
CA VAL A 446 13.47 11.03 8.75
C VAL A 446 14.98 11.09 8.98
N THR A 447 15.45 10.61 10.12
CA THR A 447 16.83 10.83 10.58
C THR A 447 17.77 9.65 10.32
N GLY A 448 17.24 8.49 9.91
CA GLY A 448 18.02 7.25 9.81
C GLY A 448 18.63 6.96 8.44
N CYS A 449 18.04 7.43 7.34
CA CYS A 449 18.49 7.22 5.96
C CYS A 449 17.58 7.92 4.94
N LYS A 450 17.96 7.85 3.66
CA LYS A 450 17.06 8.16 2.55
C LYS A 450 16.23 6.91 2.19
N SER A 451 14.92 7.04 2.18
CA SER A 451 13.99 5.95 1.85
C SER A 451 12.81 6.47 1.02
N TRP A 452 12.01 5.55 0.46
CA TRP A 452 10.76 5.87 -0.24
C TRP A 452 9.66 6.42 0.69
N TYR A 453 9.87 6.40 2.00
CA TYR A 453 9.00 7.08 2.96
C TYR A 453 9.09 8.59 2.87
N LEU A 454 10.22 9.12 2.35
CA LEU A 454 10.48 10.55 2.29
C LEU A 454 10.05 11.14 0.94
N ASP A 455 9.45 12.33 1.01
CA ASP A 455 9.23 13.18 -0.15
C ASP A 455 10.51 13.94 -0.56
N ALA A 456 10.43 14.71 -1.64
CA ALA A 456 11.55 15.52 -2.12
C ALA A 456 12.01 16.60 -1.12
N LYS A 457 11.15 16.97 -0.15
CA LYS A 457 11.44 17.95 0.90
C LYS A 457 12.04 17.30 2.15
N GLY A 458 12.15 15.96 2.18
CA GLY A 458 12.68 15.19 3.33
C GLY A 458 11.66 14.91 4.43
N ASN A 459 10.39 15.23 4.24
CA ASN A 459 9.32 14.82 5.14
C ASN A 459 8.94 13.36 4.90
N ALA A 460 8.30 12.70 5.89
CA ALA A 460 7.83 11.33 5.77
C ALA A 460 6.29 11.24 5.66
N PRO A 461 5.68 11.71 4.54
CA PRO A 461 4.25 11.81 4.40
C PRO A 461 3.55 10.45 4.27
N ALA A 462 4.30 9.37 4.06
CA ALA A 462 3.72 8.04 3.85
C ALA A 462 3.39 7.31 5.15
N VAL A 463 4.02 7.64 6.29
CA VAL A 463 3.95 6.83 7.50
C VAL A 463 3.28 7.55 8.67
N TRP A 464 2.54 6.77 9.47
CA TRP A 464 1.94 7.22 10.72
C TRP A 464 2.99 7.21 11.85
N PRO A 465 3.21 8.34 12.58
CA PRO A 465 4.31 8.48 13.52
C PRO A 465 4.01 8.04 14.97
N ASP A 466 2.90 7.36 15.22
CA ASP A 466 2.50 6.98 16.57
C ASP A 466 1.85 5.58 16.59
N PHE A 467 1.31 5.18 17.73
CA PHE A 467 0.53 3.96 17.89
C PHE A 467 -0.69 3.94 16.97
N THR A 468 -1.03 2.77 16.45
CA THR A 468 -2.19 2.67 15.55
C THR A 468 -3.52 2.88 16.27
N PHE A 469 -3.59 2.62 17.57
CA PHE A 469 -4.78 2.92 18.37
C PHE A 469 -5.01 4.44 18.53
N SER A 470 -3.96 5.26 18.50
CA SER A 470 -4.13 6.73 18.53
C SER A 470 -4.78 7.22 17.24
N PHE A 471 -4.40 6.66 16.08
CA PHE A 471 -5.06 6.92 14.81
C PHE A 471 -6.54 6.49 14.83
N ARG A 472 -6.81 5.28 15.35
CA ARG A 472 -8.20 4.79 15.49
C ARG A 472 -9.05 5.69 16.40
N ASN A 473 -8.50 6.21 17.47
CA ASN A 473 -9.21 7.14 18.33
C ASN A 473 -9.55 8.46 17.60
N GLN A 474 -8.63 8.99 16.78
CA GLN A 474 -8.86 10.20 15.99
C GLN A 474 -9.90 10.01 14.89
N THR A 475 -9.99 8.78 14.34
CA THR A 475 -10.90 8.44 13.23
C THR A 475 -12.18 7.72 13.70
N ARG A 476 -12.43 7.72 15.01
CA ARG A 476 -13.58 7.02 15.58
C ARG A 476 -14.91 7.63 15.17
N GLU A 477 -14.95 8.95 15.09
CA GLU A 477 -16.14 9.72 14.77
C GLU A 477 -15.79 10.82 13.75
N PHE A 478 -16.76 11.14 12.88
CA PHE A 478 -16.63 12.22 11.92
C PHE A 478 -16.86 13.56 12.60
N ASP A 479 -15.84 14.39 12.66
CA ASP A 479 -15.87 15.69 13.30
C ASP A 479 -16.34 16.79 12.36
N LEU A 480 -17.65 16.85 12.11
CA LEU A 480 -18.29 17.80 11.17
C LEU A 480 -17.85 19.25 11.41
N SER A 481 -17.43 19.62 12.60
CA SER A 481 -16.91 20.95 12.91
C SER A 481 -15.61 21.29 12.16
N ALA A 482 -14.87 20.30 11.68
CA ALA A 482 -13.66 20.49 10.87
C ALA A 482 -13.98 20.85 9.40
N TYR A 483 -15.24 20.74 8.98
CA TYR A 483 -15.65 20.81 7.57
C TYR A 483 -16.47 22.05 7.25
N ARG A 484 -16.32 22.54 5.99
CA ARG A 484 -17.34 23.33 5.32
C ARG A 484 -18.40 22.37 4.79
N ARG A 485 -19.64 22.83 4.65
CA ARG A 485 -20.75 22.00 4.21
C ARG A 485 -21.77 22.81 3.45
N THR A 486 -22.45 22.18 2.50
CA THR A 486 -23.68 22.71 1.84
C THR A 486 -24.83 21.75 2.09
N ALA A 487 -26.04 22.26 2.19
CA ALA A 487 -27.26 21.46 2.25
C ALA A 487 -27.72 21.03 0.84
N ILE A 488 -28.52 19.97 0.75
CA ILE A 488 -29.05 19.45 -0.54
C ILE A 488 -29.91 20.51 -1.27
N ASP A 489 -30.61 21.38 -0.52
CA ASP A 489 -31.52 22.40 -1.06
C ASP A 489 -30.90 23.81 -1.14
N GLU A 490 -29.67 24.03 -0.78
CA GLU A 490 -28.98 25.30 -0.98
C GLU A 490 -28.39 25.36 -2.39
N PRO A 491 -28.93 26.29 -3.30
CA PRO A 491 -28.24 26.52 -4.56
C PRO A 491 -26.83 27.04 -4.28
N ALA A 492 -25.84 26.49 -4.97
CA ALA A 492 -24.45 26.93 -4.87
C ALA A 492 -24.42 28.47 -5.00
N ALA A 493 -23.79 29.15 -4.03
CA ALA A 493 -23.65 30.60 -4.08
C ALA A 493 -22.89 30.97 -5.36
N VAL A 494 -23.58 31.55 -6.32
CA VAL A 494 -22.96 32.11 -7.53
C VAL A 494 -21.94 33.15 -7.04
N PRO A 495 -20.66 33.06 -7.44
CA PRO A 495 -19.70 34.09 -7.08
C PRO A 495 -20.22 35.42 -7.58
N THR A 496 -20.66 36.29 -6.69
CA THR A 496 -21.01 37.67 -7.06
C THR A 496 -19.70 38.33 -7.47
N GLY A 497 -19.47 38.35 -8.79
CA GLY A 497 -18.47 39.19 -9.39
C GLY A 497 -18.86 40.63 -9.07
N GLN A 498 -18.25 41.21 -8.05
CA GLN A 498 -18.27 42.68 -7.90
C GLN A 498 -17.37 43.23 -8.97
N GLY A 499 -18.08 43.61 -10.04
CA GLY A 499 -17.54 44.40 -11.09
C GLY A 499 -16.92 45.69 -10.57
N ALA A 500 -15.89 46.04 -11.24
CA ALA A 500 -15.33 47.38 -11.28
C ALA A 500 -16.44 48.45 -11.45
N LEU A 501 -16.22 49.57 -10.79
CA LEU A 501 -16.40 50.94 -11.32
C LEU A 501 -16.59 51.91 -10.14
N ARG A 502 -15.52 52.51 -9.65
CA ARG A 502 -15.26 53.95 -9.84
C ARG A 502 -13.93 54.35 -9.19
#